data_e585650c11435f1297f37d5b65b6100f
#
_entry.id   e585650c11435f1297f37d5b65b6100f
#
_cell.length_a   1.000
_cell.length_b   1.000
_cell.length_c   1.000
_cell.angle_alpha   90.00
_cell.angle_beta   90.00
_cell.angle_gamma   90.00
#
_symmetry.space_group_name_H-M   'P 1'
#
loop_
_entity.id
_entity.type
_entity.pdbx_description
1 polymer ?
#
loop_
_entity_poly.entity_id
_entity_poly.type
_entity_poly.pdbx_seq_one_letter_code
_entity_poly.pdbx_strand_id
1 'polypeptide(L)'
;MVPTTPETTIKALYKDHYNEVLAYCVRRTGYTDAEDVAAEVFATAWRRIDDLRHHTERAWLFGIARRVLSNRWRSALRYRRLKDKVGGLANLHSETPEVYIVQRENDQEVIDCLQRLRPTDREVLMLSAWESLTAPEIAVALGVSVSAAEQRLHRAKKRLAAAMQPVPEQDSFSPRAAEERGGR
;
A
#
# COMPACT_ATOMS: atom_id res chain seq x y z
N MET A 1 -39.15 -9.64 0.41
CA MET A 1 -37.93 -8.84 0.19
C MET A 1 -37.97 -7.73 1.22
N VAL A 2 -37.19 -7.83 2.30
CA VAL A 2 -37.14 -6.79 3.36
C VAL A 2 -36.48 -5.56 2.74
N PRO A 3 -37.06 -4.36 2.85
CA PRO A 3 -36.42 -3.15 2.34
C PRO A 3 -35.07 -2.96 3.07
N THR A 4 -33.99 -3.03 2.33
CA THR A 4 -32.65 -2.88 2.87
C THR A 4 -32.43 -1.39 3.15
N THR A 5 -32.60 -0.98 4.41
CA THR A 5 -32.34 0.40 4.81
C THR A 5 -30.81 0.63 4.86
N PRO A 6 -30.33 1.88 4.69
CA PRO A 6 -28.91 2.20 4.87
C PRO A 6 -28.33 1.65 6.18
N GLU A 7 -29.13 1.63 7.24
CA GLU A 7 -28.76 1.14 8.56
C GLU A 7 -28.55 -0.38 8.60
N THR A 8 -29.42 -1.14 7.95
CA THR A 8 -29.27 -2.61 7.84
C THR A 8 -28.09 -2.95 6.96
N THR A 9 -27.86 -2.20 5.88
CA THR A 9 -26.72 -2.40 4.97
C THR A 9 -25.40 -2.20 5.70
N ILE A 10 -25.23 -1.09 6.44
CA ILE A 10 -23.94 -0.83 7.13
C ILE A 10 -23.67 -1.83 8.25
N LYS A 11 -24.72 -2.28 8.97
CA LYS A 11 -24.57 -3.34 9.98
C LYS A 11 -24.11 -4.65 9.37
N ALA A 12 -24.62 -5.01 8.20
CA ALA A 12 -24.16 -6.19 7.46
C ALA A 12 -22.71 -6.03 7.01
N LEU A 13 -22.35 -4.91 6.39
CA LEU A 13 -20.98 -4.59 5.97
C LEU A 13 -19.99 -4.66 7.14
N TYR A 14 -20.36 -4.11 8.28
CA TYR A 14 -19.54 -4.15 9.48
C TYR A 14 -19.33 -5.59 9.96
N LYS A 15 -20.42 -6.35 10.10
CA LYS A 15 -20.38 -7.74 10.54
C LYS A 15 -19.52 -8.61 9.62
N ASP A 16 -19.68 -8.44 8.30
CA ASP A 16 -19.09 -9.34 7.31
C ASP A 16 -17.63 -8.96 6.96
N HIS A 17 -17.26 -7.67 7.05
CA HIS A 17 -15.98 -7.18 6.54
C HIS A 17 -15.10 -6.47 7.57
N TYR A 18 -15.53 -6.31 8.84
CA TYR A 18 -14.73 -5.59 9.83
C TYR A 18 -13.32 -6.15 9.99
N ASN A 19 -13.20 -7.46 10.14
CA ASN A 19 -11.92 -8.11 10.37
C ASN A 19 -10.97 -7.95 9.17
N GLU A 20 -11.49 -7.99 7.95
CA GLU A 20 -10.69 -7.79 6.73
C GLU A 20 -10.20 -6.35 6.62
N VAL A 21 -11.09 -5.38 6.89
CA VAL A 21 -10.73 -3.94 6.91
C VAL A 21 -9.73 -3.65 8.02
N LEU A 22 -9.92 -4.20 9.21
CA LEU A 22 -8.98 -4.05 10.32
C LEU A 22 -7.60 -4.62 9.95
N ALA A 23 -7.56 -5.85 9.42
CA ALA A 23 -6.31 -6.47 8.97
C ALA A 23 -5.61 -5.65 7.89
N TYR A 24 -6.37 -5.08 6.95
CA TYR A 24 -5.87 -4.14 5.95
C TYR A 24 -5.23 -2.91 6.60
N CYS A 25 -5.88 -2.32 7.61
CA CYS A 25 -5.37 -1.17 8.35
C CYS A 25 -4.10 -1.53 9.14
N VAL A 26 -4.09 -2.65 9.88
CA VAL A 26 -2.93 -3.13 10.65
C VAL A 26 -1.69 -3.25 9.77
N ARG A 27 -1.81 -3.84 8.59
CA ARG A 27 -0.69 -4.00 7.65
C ARG A 27 -0.12 -2.67 7.14
N ARG A 28 -0.82 -1.55 7.33
CA ARG A 28 -0.44 -0.22 6.80
C ARG A 28 -0.15 0.83 7.86
N THR A 29 -0.58 0.62 9.10
CA THR A 29 -0.40 1.59 10.21
C THR A 29 0.16 0.96 11.47
N GLY A 30 0.32 -0.37 11.50
CA GLY A 30 0.55 -1.09 12.74
C GLY A 30 -0.74 -1.21 13.58
N TYR A 31 -0.62 -1.88 14.72
CA TYR A 31 -1.78 -2.17 15.58
C TYR A 31 -2.37 -0.94 16.27
N THR A 32 -1.52 0.02 16.67
CA THR A 32 -1.91 1.15 17.52
C THR A 32 -3.00 2.03 16.91
N ASP A 33 -2.92 2.28 15.60
CA ASP A 33 -3.85 3.20 14.92
C ASP A 33 -4.89 2.48 14.07
N ALA A 34 -4.80 1.15 13.94
CA ALA A 34 -5.59 0.40 12.99
C ALA A 34 -7.10 0.41 13.31
N GLU A 35 -7.46 0.32 14.58
CA GLU A 35 -8.87 0.34 15.03
C GLU A 35 -9.52 1.71 14.75
N ASP A 36 -8.80 2.80 15.03
CA ASP A 36 -9.27 4.15 14.76
C ASP A 36 -9.45 4.39 13.26
N VAL A 37 -8.52 3.87 12.45
CA VAL A 37 -8.63 3.93 10.99
C VAL A 37 -9.82 3.12 10.51
N ALA A 38 -10.01 1.90 11.00
CA ALA A 38 -11.15 1.05 10.65
C ALA A 38 -12.47 1.72 11.03
N ALA A 39 -12.57 2.31 12.21
CA ALA A 39 -13.75 3.07 12.62
C ALA A 39 -14.06 4.25 11.67
N GLU A 40 -13.02 5.00 11.25
CA GLU A 40 -13.16 6.09 10.27
C GLU A 40 -13.60 5.57 8.89
N VAL A 41 -13.13 4.39 8.49
CA VAL A 41 -13.55 3.71 7.25
C VAL A 41 -15.05 3.43 7.28
N PHE A 42 -15.55 2.80 8.34
CA PHE A 42 -16.98 2.48 8.44
C PHE A 42 -17.86 3.73 8.63
N ALA A 43 -17.38 4.74 9.36
CA ALA A 43 -18.06 6.03 9.43
C ALA A 43 -18.13 6.73 8.06
N THR A 44 -17.10 6.58 7.24
CA THR A 44 -17.10 7.10 5.86
C THR A 44 -17.99 6.27 4.95
N ALA A 45 -17.98 4.94 5.11
CA ALA A 45 -18.87 4.03 4.39
C ALA A 45 -20.35 4.36 4.68
N TRP A 46 -20.69 4.61 5.95
CA TRP A 46 -22.04 5.06 6.32
C TRP A 46 -22.48 6.31 5.55
N ARG A 47 -21.64 7.36 5.53
CA ARG A 47 -21.94 8.61 4.82
C ARG A 47 -22.05 8.47 3.31
N ARG A 48 -21.52 7.39 2.75
CA ARG A 48 -21.43 7.13 1.32
C ARG A 48 -22.13 5.85 0.90
N ILE A 49 -23.07 5.39 1.71
CA ILE A 49 -23.73 4.10 1.49
C ILE A 49 -24.47 4.04 0.15
N ASP A 50 -24.94 5.19 -0.33
CA ASP A 50 -25.63 5.32 -1.63
C ASP A 50 -24.68 5.11 -2.84
N ASP A 51 -23.37 5.20 -2.63
CA ASP A 51 -22.36 4.93 -3.66
C ASP A 51 -22.06 3.42 -3.80
N LEU A 52 -22.56 2.61 -2.87
CA LEU A 52 -22.32 1.17 -2.85
C LEU A 52 -23.05 0.50 -4.01
N ARG A 53 -22.30 -0.28 -4.81
CA ARG A 53 -22.86 -1.15 -5.84
C ARG A 53 -22.86 -2.59 -5.35
N HIS A 54 -23.94 -3.30 -5.64
CA HIS A 54 -24.05 -4.71 -5.30
C HIS A 54 -22.85 -5.54 -5.81
N HIS A 55 -22.41 -6.50 -5.01
CA HIS A 55 -21.27 -7.39 -5.27
C HIS A 55 -19.90 -6.69 -5.37
N THR A 56 -19.77 -5.47 -4.83
CA THR A 56 -18.49 -4.77 -4.76
C THR A 56 -18.15 -4.30 -3.35
N GLU A 57 -18.87 -4.75 -2.36
CA GLU A 57 -18.84 -4.29 -0.95
C GLU A 57 -17.42 -4.26 -0.41
N ARG A 58 -16.74 -5.40 -0.50
CA ARG A 58 -15.37 -5.58 -0.02
C ARG A 58 -14.37 -4.65 -0.73
N ALA A 59 -14.40 -4.65 -2.05
CA ALA A 59 -13.51 -3.81 -2.85
C ALA A 59 -13.76 -2.31 -2.62
N TRP A 60 -15.04 -1.93 -2.47
CA TRP A 60 -15.44 -0.56 -2.16
C TRP A 60 -14.95 -0.11 -0.78
N LEU A 61 -15.05 -0.97 0.25
CA LEU A 61 -14.52 -0.70 1.59
C LEU A 61 -12.99 -0.52 1.56
N PHE A 62 -12.24 -1.35 0.83
CA PHE A 62 -10.80 -1.15 0.66
C PHE A 62 -10.48 0.15 -0.10
N GLY A 63 -11.32 0.56 -1.04
CA GLY A 63 -11.22 1.85 -1.70
C GLY A 63 -11.37 3.03 -0.74
N ILE A 64 -12.31 2.93 0.22
CA ILE A 64 -12.49 3.91 1.30
C ILE A 64 -11.27 3.89 2.24
N ALA A 65 -10.85 2.70 2.71
CA ALA A 65 -9.73 2.54 3.62
C ALA A 65 -8.44 3.16 3.05
N ARG A 66 -8.15 2.92 1.77
CA ARG A 66 -7.03 3.54 1.07
C ARG A 66 -7.09 5.07 1.08
N ARG A 67 -8.26 5.64 0.87
CA ARG A 67 -8.44 7.11 0.87
C ARG A 67 -8.29 7.70 2.27
N VAL A 68 -8.85 7.04 3.29
CA VAL A 68 -8.71 7.44 4.70
C VAL A 68 -7.23 7.46 5.09
N LEU A 69 -6.50 6.38 4.83
CA LEU A 69 -5.05 6.28 5.09
C LEU A 69 -4.27 7.36 4.35
N SER A 70 -4.51 7.53 3.04
CA SER A 70 -3.83 8.55 2.24
C SER A 70 -4.09 9.96 2.76
N ASN A 71 -5.28 10.24 3.30
CA ASN A 71 -5.62 11.53 3.91
C ASN A 71 -4.87 11.72 5.23
N ARG A 72 -4.84 10.71 6.10
CA ARG A 72 -4.10 10.74 7.37
C ARG A 72 -2.61 11.01 7.13
N TRP A 73 -1.98 10.29 6.22
CA TRP A 73 -0.56 10.50 5.87
C TRP A 73 -0.28 11.89 5.33
N ARG A 74 -1.12 12.39 4.42
CA ARG A 74 -0.97 13.77 3.91
C ARG A 74 -1.14 14.81 5.01
N SER A 75 -2.03 14.59 5.96
CA SER A 75 -2.21 15.48 7.12
C SER A 75 -1.01 15.43 8.05
N ALA A 76 -0.49 14.24 8.36
CA ALA A 76 0.71 14.08 9.19
C ALA A 76 1.93 14.76 8.54
N LEU A 77 2.11 14.60 7.22
CA LEU A 77 3.20 15.24 6.49
C LEU A 77 3.08 16.77 6.50
N ARG A 78 1.86 17.32 6.33
CA ARG A 78 1.63 18.77 6.44
C ARG A 78 1.95 19.28 7.84
N TYR A 79 1.53 18.56 8.87
CA TYR A 79 1.79 18.92 10.27
C TYR A 79 3.30 18.92 10.58
N ARG A 80 4.04 17.86 10.15
CA ARG A 80 5.51 17.81 10.29
C ARG A 80 6.18 18.98 9.61
N ARG A 81 5.84 19.28 8.34
CA ARG A 81 6.40 20.45 7.61
C ARG A 81 6.11 21.78 8.28
N LEU A 82 4.94 21.92 8.90
CA LEU A 82 4.60 23.12 9.66
C LEU A 82 5.44 23.21 10.94
N LYS A 83 5.58 22.11 11.67
CA LYS A 83 6.41 22.02 12.86
C LYS A 83 7.88 22.33 12.56
N ASP A 84 8.42 21.80 11.45
CA ASP A 84 9.80 22.07 11.01
C ASP A 84 10.02 23.54 10.67
N LYS A 85 9.03 24.20 10.04
CA LYS A 85 9.10 25.64 9.76
C LYS A 85 9.09 26.51 11.02
N VAL A 86 8.40 26.09 12.06
CA VAL A 86 8.31 26.82 13.34
C VAL A 86 9.49 26.48 14.25
N GLY A 87 10.06 25.29 14.15
CA GLY A 87 11.11 24.78 15.04
C GLY A 87 12.54 24.77 14.47
N GLY A 88 12.77 25.22 13.23
CA GLY A 88 14.11 25.47 12.68
C GLY A 88 15.03 24.27 12.45
N LEU A 89 14.53 23.04 12.48
CA LEU A 89 15.30 21.80 12.21
C LEU A 89 14.61 20.99 11.12
N ALA A 90 15.05 21.17 9.89
CA ALA A 90 14.62 20.39 8.75
C ALA A 90 15.36 19.03 8.71
N ASN A 91 14.72 17.98 9.14
CA ASN A 91 15.07 16.63 8.71
C ASN A 91 14.08 16.20 7.61
N LEU A 92 14.49 16.43 6.37
CA LEU A 92 13.80 15.98 5.17
C LEU A 92 14.04 14.48 4.96
N HIS A 93 13.44 13.65 5.81
CA HIS A 93 13.21 12.25 5.44
C HIS A 93 11.84 12.19 4.78
N SER A 94 11.84 11.92 3.49
CA SER A 94 10.66 11.55 2.72
C SER A 94 10.25 10.14 3.17
N GLU A 95 9.57 10.06 4.32
CA GLU A 95 8.98 8.81 4.77
C GLU A 95 7.77 8.51 3.86
N THR A 96 8.01 7.68 2.87
CA THR A 96 6.97 6.86 2.30
C THR A 96 6.35 6.07 3.44
N PRO A 97 5.00 5.92 3.51
CA PRO A 97 4.37 5.15 4.57
C PRO A 97 5.07 3.80 4.71
N GLU A 98 5.65 3.57 5.90
CA GLU A 98 6.20 2.26 6.20
C GLU A 98 5.05 1.26 6.13
N VAL A 99 5.21 0.26 5.30
CA VAL A 99 4.29 -0.86 5.25
C VAL A 99 4.66 -1.74 6.43
N TYR A 100 3.88 -1.64 7.52
CA TYR A 100 4.00 -2.57 8.62
C TYR A 100 3.53 -3.94 8.14
N ILE A 101 4.47 -4.76 7.73
CA ILE A 101 4.21 -6.16 7.41
C ILE A 101 4.41 -6.93 8.70
N VAL A 102 3.38 -7.63 9.15
CA VAL A 102 3.51 -8.62 10.22
C VAL A 102 4.50 -9.68 9.72
N GLN A 103 5.72 -9.61 10.24
CA GLN A 103 6.85 -10.40 9.78
C GLN A 103 6.63 -11.89 10.04
N ARG A 104 6.72 -12.67 8.97
CA ARG A 104 7.29 -14.01 9.03
C ARG A 104 8.75 -13.87 8.60
N GLU A 105 9.66 -14.52 9.30
CA GLU A 105 11.12 -14.35 9.15
C GLU A 105 11.66 -14.57 7.73
N ASN A 106 10.89 -15.19 6.83
CA ASN A 106 11.28 -15.44 5.44
C ASN A 106 10.84 -14.36 4.44
N ASP A 107 10.15 -13.30 4.87
CA ASP A 107 9.51 -12.34 3.95
C ASP A 107 10.27 -11.01 3.86
N GLN A 108 11.38 -10.81 4.59
CA GLN A 108 12.07 -9.52 4.67
C GLN A 108 12.57 -9.05 3.30
N GLU A 109 13.13 -9.96 2.49
CA GLU A 109 13.61 -9.62 1.15
C GLU A 109 12.48 -9.14 0.23
N VAL A 110 11.32 -9.81 0.28
CA VAL A 110 10.13 -9.40 -0.48
C VAL A 110 9.61 -8.06 -0.02
N ILE A 111 9.64 -7.81 1.29
CA ILE A 111 9.24 -6.54 1.90
C ILE A 111 10.14 -5.40 1.42
N ASP A 112 11.46 -5.61 1.45
CA ASP A 112 12.43 -4.62 1.01
C ASP A 112 12.27 -4.32 -0.48
N CYS A 113 12.04 -5.35 -1.31
CA CYS A 113 11.73 -5.18 -2.71
C CYS A 113 10.43 -4.39 -2.93
N LEU A 114 9.37 -4.69 -2.16
CA LEU A 114 8.12 -3.94 -2.21
C LEU A 114 8.30 -2.48 -1.80
N GLN A 115 9.14 -2.18 -0.80
CA GLN A 115 9.41 -0.81 -0.37
C GLN A 115 10.11 0.03 -1.44
N ARG A 116 10.95 -0.59 -2.29
CA ARG A 116 11.63 0.07 -3.41
C ARG A 116 10.70 0.38 -4.58
N LEU A 117 9.51 -0.25 -4.65
CA LEU A 117 8.53 0.02 -5.69
C LEU A 117 7.83 1.37 -5.48
N ARG A 118 7.31 1.93 -6.58
CA ARG A 118 6.43 3.11 -6.50
C ARG A 118 5.21 2.80 -5.64
N PRO A 119 4.70 3.74 -4.86
CA PRO A 119 3.53 3.51 -3.98
C PRO A 119 2.31 2.91 -4.72
N THR A 120 2.07 3.34 -5.96
CA THR A 120 0.96 2.82 -6.78
C THR A 120 1.15 1.37 -7.21
N ASP A 121 2.39 0.95 -7.48
CA ASP A 121 2.70 -0.43 -7.87
C ASP A 121 2.65 -1.35 -6.65
N ARG A 122 3.17 -0.89 -5.52
CA ARG A 122 3.08 -1.57 -4.24
C ARG A 122 1.63 -1.82 -3.85
N GLU A 123 0.78 -0.78 -3.91
CA GLU A 123 -0.62 -0.88 -3.52
C GLU A 123 -1.38 -1.92 -4.36
N VAL A 124 -1.22 -1.93 -5.69
CA VAL A 124 -1.91 -2.90 -6.54
C VAL A 124 -1.46 -4.33 -6.27
N LEU A 125 -0.18 -4.56 -5.94
CA LEU A 125 0.33 -5.86 -5.55
C LEU A 125 -0.24 -6.31 -4.20
N MET A 126 -0.29 -5.41 -3.22
CA MET A 126 -0.85 -5.70 -1.91
C MET A 126 -2.33 -6.04 -1.98
N LEU A 127 -3.11 -5.29 -2.76
CA LEU A 127 -4.53 -5.58 -2.98
C LEU A 127 -4.73 -6.96 -3.63
N SER A 128 -3.86 -7.35 -4.56
CA SER A 128 -3.93 -8.66 -5.23
C SER A 128 -3.46 -9.80 -4.31
N ALA A 129 -2.32 -9.65 -3.65
CA ALA A 129 -1.66 -10.74 -2.93
C ALA A 129 -2.21 -10.93 -1.51
N TRP A 130 -2.43 -9.84 -0.78
CA TRP A 130 -2.86 -9.91 0.63
C TRP A 130 -4.36 -9.82 0.81
N GLU A 131 -5.01 -9.00 0.00
CA GLU A 131 -6.47 -8.87 0.07
C GLU A 131 -7.17 -9.84 -0.92
N SER A 132 -6.41 -10.59 -1.71
CA SER A 132 -6.92 -11.56 -2.70
C SER A 132 -7.95 -10.96 -3.65
N LEU A 133 -7.79 -9.66 -4.01
CA LEU A 133 -8.70 -9.01 -4.93
C LEU A 133 -8.40 -9.40 -6.38
N THR A 134 -9.46 -9.68 -7.11
CA THR A 134 -9.44 -9.83 -8.58
C THR A 134 -9.21 -8.49 -9.28
N ALA A 135 -8.84 -8.50 -10.56
CA ALA A 135 -8.63 -7.27 -11.32
C ALA A 135 -9.88 -6.35 -11.37
N PRO A 136 -11.12 -6.85 -11.53
CA PRO A 136 -12.32 -6.04 -11.39
C PRO A 136 -12.48 -5.41 -10.01
N GLU A 137 -12.22 -6.13 -8.93
CA GLU A 137 -12.29 -5.63 -7.57
C GLU A 137 -11.21 -4.57 -7.31
N ILE A 138 -9.98 -4.80 -7.79
CA ILE A 138 -8.90 -3.80 -7.75
C ILE A 138 -9.31 -2.53 -8.49
N ALA A 139 -9.99 -2.66 -9.64
CA ALA A 139 -10.49 -1.53 -10.39
C ALA A 139 -11.48 -0.69 -9.56
N VAL A 140 -12.39 -1.34 -8.83
CA VAL A 140 -13.32 -0.68 -7.89
C VAL A 140 -12.55 0.00 -6.77
N ALA A 141 -11.63 -0.70 -6.10
CA ALA A 141 -10.86 -0.18 -4.97
C ALA A 141 -9.99 1.03 -5.36
N LEU A 142 -9.43 1.01 -6.57
CA LEU A 142 -8.58 2.10 -7.09
C LEU A 142 -9.38 3.20 -7.79
N GLY A 143 -10.64 2.97 -8.16
CA GLY A 143 -11.47 3.89 -8.95
C GLY A 143 -10.96 4.07 -10.38
N VAL A 144 -10.58 2.96 -11.04
CA VAL A 144 -10.06 2.94 -12.42
C VAL A 144 -10.82 1.91 -13.26
N SER A 145 -10.56 1.84 -14.57
CA SER A 145 -11.11 0.77 -15.40
C SER A 145 -10.45 -0.57 -15.12
N VAL A 146 -11.14 -1.68 -15.41
CA VAL A 146 -10.62 -3.03 -15.26
C VAL A 146 -9.32 -3.21 -16.04
N SER A 147 -9.31 -2.78 -17.30
CA SER A 147 -8.11 -2.84 -18.15
C SER A 147 -6.93 -2.05 -17.54
N ALA A 148 -7.19 -0.88 -16.95
CA ALA A 148 -6.14 -0.12 -16.25
C ALA A 148 -5.62 -0.84 -15.01
N ALA A 149 -6.49 -1.53 -14.26
CA ALA A 149 -6.09 -2.33 -13.11
C ALA A 149 -5.22 -3.52 -13.53
N GLU A 150 -5.62 -4.25 -14.56
CA GLU A 150 -4.86 -5.37 -15.14
C GLU A 150 -3.47 -4.94 -15.61
N GLN A 151 -3.39 -3.86 -16.38
CA GLN A 151 -2.12 -3.32 -16.86
C GLN A 151 -1.21 -2.85 -15.71
N ARG A 152 -1.77 -2.23 -14.66
CA ARG A 152 -1.02 -1.82 -13.49
C ARG A 152 -0.48 -3.03 -12.73
N LEU A 153 -1.34 -4.03 -12.50
CA LEU A 153 -0.96 -5.27 -11.83
C LEU A 153 0.15 -6.01 -12.60
N HIS A 154 -0.01 -6.14 -13.92
CA HIS A 154 1.01 -6.77 -14.77
C HIS A 154 2.36 -6.04 -14.68
N ARG A 155 2.37 -4.71 -14.83
CA ARG A 155 3.60 -3.92 -14.72
C ARG A 155 4.22 -3.97 -13.33
N ALA A 156 3.39 -3.95 -12.29
CA ALA A 156 3.87 -4.05 -10.91
C ALA A 156 4.52 -5.41 -10.61
N LYS A 157 3.91 -6.51 -11.08
CA LYS A 157 4.50 -7.86 -10.99
C LYS A 157 5.85 -7.94 -11.70
N LYS A 158 5.96 -7.38 -12.92
CA LYS A 158 7.22 -7.36 -13.68
C LYS A 158 8.31 -6.56 -12.95
N ARG A 159 7.96 -5.41 -12.35
CA ARG A 159 8.92 -4.60 -11.58
C ARG A 159 9.35 -5.29 -10.29
N LEU A 160 8.43 -5.95 -9.60
CA LEU A 160 8.77 -6.73 -8.40
C LEU A 160 9.72 -7.87 -8.76
N ALA A 161 9.42 -8.64 -9.81
CA ALA A 161 10.29 -9.71 -10.27
C ALA A 161 11.71 -9.21 -10.64
N ALA A 162 11.80 -8.05 -11.28
CA ALA A 162 13.09 -7.42 -11.58
C ALA A 162 13.85 -6.96 -10.31
N ALA A 163 13.11 -6.46 -9.30
CA ALA A 163 13.70 -6.02 -8.04
C ALA A 163 14.17 -7.18 -7.15
N MET A 164 13.62 -8.37 -7.35
CA MET A 164 14.01 -9.61 -6.64
C MET A 164 15.17 -10.36 -7.33
N GLN A 165 15.56 -9.97 -8.53
CA GLN A 165 16.76 -10.57 -9.15
C GLN A 165 18.00 -10.06 -8.42
N PRO A 166 18.93 -10.96 -8.04
CA PRO A 166 20.21 -10.53 -7.47
C PRO A 166 20.92 -9.61 -8.49
N VAL A 167 21.40 -8.48 -8.01
CA VAL A 167 22.26 -7.60 -8.82
C VAL A 167 23.46 -8.46 -9.23
N PRO A 168 23.73 -8.66 -10.54
CA PRO A 168 24.93 -9.36 -10.92
C PRO A 168 26.11 -8.62 -10.29
N GLU A 169 26.92 -9.34 -9.52
CA GLU A 169 28.19 -8.81 -9.02
C GLU A 169 28.93 -8.27 -10.23
N GLN A 170 29.05 -6.95 -10.28
CA GLN A 170 29.94 -6.33 -11.26
C GLN A 170 31.33 -6.83 -10.87
N ASP A 171 31.88 -7.68 -11.74
CA ASP A 171 33.28 -8.09 -11.70
C ASP A 171 34.11 -6.88 -11.27
N SER A 172 34.67 -6.99 -10.07
CA SER A 172 35.65 -6.05 -9.58
C SER A 172 36.76 -6.05 -10.62
N PHE A 173 36.74 -5.03 -11.47
CA PHE A 173 37.82 -4.71 -12.38
C PHE A 173 39.09 -4.60 -11.54
N SER A 174 39.83 -5.70 -11.51
CA SER A 174 41.19 -5.77 -10.97
C SER A 174 42.09 -4.99 -11.90
N PRO A 175 42.65 -3.84 -11.53
CA PRO A 175 43.67 -3.22 -12.33
C PRO A 175 44.94 -4.09 -12.24
N ARG A 176 45.16 -4.92 -13.27
CA ARG A 176 46.39 -5.63 -13.46
C ARG A 176 47.57 -4.67 -13.58
N ALA A 177 48.44 -4.79 -12.65
CA ALA A 177 49.83 -4.40 -12.65
C ALA A 177 50.40 -4.02 -14.03
N ALA A 178 50.76 -2.75 -14.18
CA ALA A 178 51.71 -2.25 -15.11
C ALA A 178 52.96 -1.85 -14.30
N GLU A 179 53.69 -2.84 -13.86
CA GLU A 179 55.08 -2.67 -13.44
C GLU A 179 55.94 -3.63 -14.21
N GLU A 180 57.10 -3.12 -14.58
CA GLU A 180 58.25 -3.73 -15.22
C GLU A 180 58.34 -3.57 -16.73
N ARG A 181 58.92 -2.45 -17.14
CA ARG A 181 60.04 -2.42 -18.08
C ARG A 181 60.75 -1.07 -18.08
N GLY A 182 61.97 -1.06 -17.60
CA GLY A 182 62.84 0.08 -17.79
C GLY A 182 64.08 0.03 -16.94
N GLY A 183 64.85 -1.01 -17.07
CA GLY A 183 66.26 -0.97 -16.73
C GLY A 183 67.07 -0.77 -17.97
N ARG A 184 67.78 0.34 -18.04
CA ARG A 184 69.13 0.54 -18.45
C ARG A 184 69.42 1.99 -18.73
#